data_8392382f6c675258191eb45399bcca56
#
_entry.id   8392382f6c675258191eb45399bcca56
#
_cell.length_a   1.000
_cell.length_b   1.000
_cell.length_c   1.000
_cell.angle_alpha   90.00
_cell.angle_beta   90.00
_cell.angle_gamma   90.00
#
_symmetry.space_group_name_H-M   'P 1'
#
loop_
_entity.id
_entity.type
_entity.pdbx_description
1 polymer ?
#
loop_
_entity_poly.entity_id
_entity_poly.type
_entity_poly.pdbx_seq_one_letter_code
_entity_poly.pdbx_strand_id
1 'polypeptide(L)'
;MIYLDSSVALAHLLAEDRFPPEDLWQQQLVSSRLLEYEVWNRIHARRLDRSHGDAVRALISRVALLELATPVLARALDPFPTAVRTLDALHLSSIVFLRLRQQQVRLASYDERLIAGVRALHIPLYGPAVCCKPDVSDGGIGLAHLYPARE
;
A
#
# COMPACT_ATOMS: atom_id res chain seq x y z
N MET A 1 -13.85 -1.17 1.43
CA MET A 1 -13.01 -0.38 0.50
C MET A 1 -11.54 -0.51 0.86
N ILE A 2 -10.66 -0.29 -0.10
CA ILE A 2 -9.22 -0.41 0.08
C ILE A 2 -8.58 0.98 -0.07
N TYR A 3 -7.86 1.42 0.95
CA TYR A 3 -7.04 2.62 0.86
C TYR A 3 -5.74 2.27 0.14
N LEU A 4 -5.53 2.87 -1.02
CA LEU A 4 -4.38 2.61 -1.90
C LEU A 4 -3.26 3.58 -1.57
N ASP A 5 -2.10 3.06 -1.19
CA ASP A 5 -0.88 3.83 -1.01
C ASP A 5 -0.08 3.96 -2.31
N SER A 6 0.70 5.02 -2.42
CA SER A 6 1.52 5.32 -3.60
C SER A 6 2.55 4.23 -3.92
N SER A 7 3.06 3.52 -2.91
CA SER A 7 4.01 2.42 -3.12
C SER A 7 3.41 1.27 -3.94
N VAL A 8 2.14 0.93 -3.72
CA VAL A 8 1.43 -0.11 -4.48
C VAL A 8 1.08 0.37 -5.89
N ALA A 9 0.63 1.63 -6.02
CA ALA A 9 0.34 2.24 -7.31
C ALA A 9 1.60 2.30 -8.21
N LEU A 10 2.73 2.71 -7.63
CA LEU A 10 4.01 2.78 -8.33
C LEU A 10 4.57 1.41 -8.69
N ALA A 11 4.45 0.42 -7.80
CA ALA A 11 4.86 -0.94 -8.10
C ALA A 11 4.10 -1.51 -9.31
N HIS A 12 2.81 -1.23 -9.42
CA HIS A 12 2.00 -1.61 -10.58
C HIS A 12 2.41 -0.86 -11.85
N LEU A 13 2.53 0.47 -11.77
CA LEU A 13 2.84 1.31 -12.93
C LEU A 13 4.24 1.07 -13.50
N LEU A 14 5.21 0.77 -12.64
CA LEU A 14 6.62 0.66 -13.00
C LEU A 14 7.10 -0.79 -13.12
N ALA A 15 6.17 -1.75 -13.00
CA ALA A 15 6.46 -3.19 -13.03
C ALA A 15 7.62 -3.56 -12.07
N GLU A 16 7.58 -3.02 -10.85
CA GLU A 16 8.59 -3.29 -9.82
C GLU A 16 8.49 -4.76 -9.35
N ASP A 17 9.49 -5.25 -8.61
CA ASP A 17 9.55 -6.65 -8.15
C ASP A 17 8.38 -7.10 -7.26
N ARG A 18 7.64 -6.16 -6.70
CA ARG A 18 6.44 -6.40 -5.90
C ARG A 18 5.21 -6.16 -6.75
N PHE A 19 4.44 -7.22 -7.00
CA PHE A 19 3.18 -7.10 -7.75
C PHE A 19 2.00 -7.12 -6.79
N PRO A 20 1.12 -6.10 -6.85
CA PRO A 20 -0.15 -6.18 -6.13
C PRO A 20 -1.01 -7.32 -6.70
N PRO A 21 -1.81 -8.00 -5.84
CA PRO A 21 -2.74 -9.01 -6.30
C PRO A 21 -3.71 -8.46 -7.35
N GLU A 22 -4.05 -9.25 -8.37
CA GLU A 22 -4.94 -8.80 -9.45
C GLU A 22 -6.34 -8.42 -8.95
N ASP A 23 -6.84 -9.10 -7.92
CA ASP A 23 -8.13 -8.83 -7.31
C ASP A 23 -8.21 -7.48 -6.59
N LEU A 24 -7.06 -6.87 -6.25
CA LEU A 24 -7.00 -5.50 -5.72
C LEU A 24 -7.71 -4.51 -6.65
N TRP A 25 -7.48 -4.64 -7.95
CA TRP A 25 -7.99 -3.71 -8.95
C TRP A 25 -9.49 -3.86 -9.23
N GLN A 26 -10.11 -4.91 -8.67
CA GLN A 26 -11.56 -5.13 -8.72
C GLN A 26 -12.26 -4.55 -7.47
N GLN A 27 -11.50 -4.11 -6.48
CA GLN A 27 -12.03 -3.53 -5.25
C GLN A 27 -12.39 -2.05 -5.42
N GLN A 28 -13.23 -1.56 -4.51
CA GLN A 28 -13.45 -0.12 -4.37
C GLN A 28 -12.20 0.53 -3.79
N LEU A 29 -11.47 1.28 -4.61
CA LEU A 29 -10.23 1.95 -4.23
C LEU A 29 -10.51 3.38 -3.78
N VAL A 30 -9.86 3.78 -2.70
CA VAL A 30 -9.87 5.14 -2.17
C VAL A 30 -8.44 5.53 -1.78
N SER A 31 -8.11 6.79 -1.87
CA SER A 31 -6.89 7.36 -1.30
C SER A 31 -7.10 8.85 -0.98
N SER A 32 -6.10 9.51 -0.41
CA SER A 32 -6.07 10.96 -0.37
C SER A 32 -5.52 11.56 -1.67
N ARG A 33 -5.74 12.85 -1.89
CA ARG A 33 -5.11 13.60 -2.99
C ARG A 33 -3.58 13.50 -3.00
N LEU A 34 -3.00 13.14 -1.88
CA LEU A 34 -1.55 12.93 -1.77
C LEU A 34 -1.05 11.82 -2.70
N LEU A 35 -1.86 10.75 -2.91
CA LEU A 35 -1.55 9.69 -3.87
C LEU A 35 -1.18 10.24 -5.25
N GLU A 36 -2.02 11.14 -5.77
CA GLU A 36 -1.82 11.74 -7.10
C GLU A 36 -0.50 12.50 -7.15
N TYR A 37 -0.24 13.33 -6.13
CA TYR A 37 1.01 14.08 -6.02
C TYR A 37 2.23 13.16 -5.95
N GLU A 38 2.23 12.13 -5.11
CA GLU A 38 3.35 11.22 -4.92
C GLU A 38 3.66 10.41 -6.18
N VAL A 39 2.62 9.91 -6.84
CA VAL A 39 2.76 9.15 -8.09
C VAL A 39 3.38 10.06 -9.17
N TRP A 40 2.80 11.25 -9.42
CA TRP A 40 3.34 12.16 -10.42
C TRP A 40 4.76 12.63 -10.08
N ASN A 41 5.03 12.94 -8.81
CA ASN A 41 6.37 13.32 -8.36
C ASN A 41 7.41 12.24 -8.71
N ARG A 42 7.07 10.97 -8.49
CA ARG A 42 7.96 9.84 -8.82
C ARG A 42 8.14 9.66 -10.33
N ILE A 43 7.07 9.79 -11.10
CA ILE A 43 7.09 9.69 -12.57
C ILE A 43 7.95 10.81 -13.17
N HIS A 44 7.80 12.06 -12.71
CA HIS A 44 8.61 13.20 -13.18
C HIS A 44 10.07 13.06 -12.76
N ALA A 45 10.35 12.63 -11.54
CA ALA A 45 11.72 12.42 -11.07
C ALA A 45 12.49 11.38 -11.92
N ARG A 46 11.76 10.40 -12.49
CA ARG A 46 12.31 9.38 -13.40
C ARG A 46 12.21 9.78 -14.89
N ARG A 47 11.66 10.95 -15.21
CA ARG A 47 11.41 11.44 -16.58
C ARG A 47 10.54 10.48 -17.42
N LEU A 48 9.54 9.89 -16.79
CA LEU A 48 8.65 8.88 -17.40
C LEU A 48 7.28 9.45 -17.79
N ASP A 49 7.09 10.74 -17.73
CA ASP A 49 5.83 11.44 -18.03
C ASP A 49 5.28 11.11 -19.43
N ARG A 50 6.15 11.03 -20.44
CA ARG A 50 5.76 10.71 -21.82
C ARG A 50 5.34 9.25 -22.02
N SER A 51 6.00 8.32 -21.35
CA SER A 51 5.75 6.87 -21.52
C SER A 51 4.69 6.31 -20.58
N HIS A 52 4.52 6.88 -19.39
CA HIS A 52 3.64 6.37 -18.34
C HIS A 52 2.48 7.30 -18.00
N GLY A 53 2.46 8.51 -18.52
CA GLY A 53 1.47 9.53 -18.14
C GLY A 53 0.02 9.09 -18.35
N ASP A 54 -0.27 8.38 -19.46
CA ASP A 54 -1.63 7.87 -19.73
C ASP A 54 -2.01 6.76 -18.76
N ALA A 55 -1.08 5.86 -18.43
CA ALA A 55 -1.30 4.80 -17.45
C ALA A 55 -1.54 5.38 -16.04
N VAL A 56 -0.80 6.43 -15.67
CA VAL A 56 -1.01 7.16 -14.40
C VAL A 56 -2.41 7.74 -14.35
N ARG A 57 -2.84 8.47 -15.37
CA ARG A 57 -4.18 9.06 -15.44
C ARG A 57 -5.27 7.99 -15.37
N ALA A 58 -5.11 6.89 -16.09
CA ALA A 58 -6.03 5.77 -16.07
C ALA A 58 -6.13 5.12 -14.69
N LEU A 59 -5.00 4.94 -13.98
CA LEU A 59 -5.00 4.41 -12.61
C LEU A 59 -5.69 5.38 -11.64
N ILE A 60 -5.30 6.66 -11.64
CA ILE A 60 -5.85 7.67 -10.73
C ILE A 60 -7.37 7.82 -10.93
N SER A 61 -7.87 7.76 -12.17
CA SER A 61 -9.31 7.86 -12.45
C SER A 61 -10.16 6.73 -11.83
N ARG A 62 -9.53 5.62 -11.44
CA ARG A 62 -10.20 4.49 -10.77
C ARG A 62 -10.21 4.60 -9.25
N VAL A 63 -9.52 5.59 -8.68
CA VAL A 63 -9.39 5.78 -7.24
C VAL A 63 -10.26 6.96 -6.81
N ALA A 64 -11.14 6.74 -5.83
CA ALA A 64 -11.86 7.83 -5.19
C ALA A 64 -10.87 8.65 -4.34
N LEU A 65 -10.65 9.91 -4.71
CA LEU A 65 -9.69 10.77 -4.03
C LEU A 65 -10.36 11.63 -2.95
N LEU A 66 -9.92 11.44 -1.70
CA LEU A 66 -10.32 12.23 -0.55
C LEU A 66 -9.49 13.52 -0.51
N GLU A 67 -10.18 14.66 -0.40
CA GLU A 67 -9.52 15.94 -0.18
C GLU A 67 -8.86 16.01 1.21
N LEU A 68 -7.70 16.64 1.30
CA LEU A 68 -7.02 16.93 2.57
C LEU A 68 -7.70 18.13 3.26
N ALA A 69 -8.98 17.97 3.56
CA ALA A 69 -9.80 19.00 4.20
C ALA A 69 -9.40 19.22 5.66
N THR A 70 -9.89 20.33 6.23
CA THR A 70 -9.57 20.73 7.61
C THR A 70 -9.67 19.60 8.65
N PRO A 71 -10.70 18.72 8.66
CA PRO A 71 -10.76 17.65 9.65
C PRO A 71 -9.65 16.60 9.50
N VAL A 72 -9.19 16.34 8.26
CA VAL A 72 -8.07 15.41 8.00
C VAL A 72 -6.77 16.04 8.48
N LEU A 73 -6.54 17.31 8.16
CA LEU A 73 -5.35 18.05 8.57
C LEU A 73 -5.29 18.23 10.08
N ALA A 74 -6.41 18.54 10.73
CA ALA A 74 -6.49 18.64 12.18
C ALA A 74 -6.08 17.33 12.85
N ARG A 75 -6.59 16.17 12.37
CA ARG A 75 -6.18 14.87 12.88
C ARG A 75 -4.68 14.60 12.71
N ALA A 76 -4.05 15.12 11.66
CA ALA A 76 -2.61 14.95 11.44
C ALA A 76 -1.73 15.70 12.45
N LEU A 77 -2.30 16.70 13.14
CA LEU A 77 -1.63 17.45 14.22
C LEU A 77 -1.70 16.72 15.56
N ASP A 78 -2.64 15.79 15.73
CA ASP A 78 -2.75 15.00 16.95
C ASP A 78 -1.68 13.90 16.99
N PRO A 79 -1.27 13.46 18.19
CA PRO A 79 -0.27 12.40 18.32
C PRO A 79 -0.79 11.07 17.76
N PHE A 80 0.15 10.31 17.19
CA PHE A 80 -0.05 8.92 16.80
C PHE A 80 0.57 7.98 17.82
N PRO A 81 0.11 6.72 17.92
CA PRO A 81 0.68 5.75 18.87
C PRO A 81 2.16 5.42 18.59
N THR A 82 2.63 5.71 17.37
CA THR A 82 4.03 5.52 16.95
C THR A 82 4.54 6.79 16.27
N ALA A 83 5.86 6.94 16.19
CA ALA A 83 6.46 8.02 15.42
C ALA A 83 6.13 7.86 13.93
N VAL A 84 5.57 8.90 13.31
CA VAL A 84 5.19 8.93 11.89
C VAL A 84 5.85 10.11 11.19
N ARG A 85 6.09 9.97 9.89
CA ARG A 85 6.55 11.08 9.06
C ARG A 85 5.35 11.91 8.58
N THR A 86 5.63 13.11 8.09
CA THR A 86 4.59 14.06 7.66
C THR A 86 3.61 13.45 6.64
N LEU A 87 4.10 12.77 5.59
CA LEU A 87 3.23 12.19 4.58
C LEU A 87 2.45 10.99 5.12
N ASP A 88 3.10 10.15 5.95
CA ASP A 88 2.46 9.02 6.61
C ASP A 88 1.33 9.51 7.54
N ALA A 89 1.56 10.61 8.27
CA ALA A 89 0.54 11.22 9.13
C ALA A 89 -0.69 11.67 8.32
N LEU A 90 -0.50 12.24 7.14
CA LEU A 90 -1.61 12.63 6.26
C LEU A 90 -2.39 11.42 5.72
N HIS A 91 -1.70 10.35 5.33
CA HIS A 91 -2.36 9.11 4.93
C HIS A 91 -3.12 8.47 6.09
N LEU A 92 -2.50 8.34 7.26
CA LEU A 92 -3.14 7.78 8.46
C LEU A 92 -4.37 8.59 8.86
N SER A 93 -4.27 9.93 8.85
CA SER A 93 -5.38 10.84 9.16
C SER A 93 -6.54 10.67 8.19
N SER A 94 -6.25 10.49 6.90
CA SER A 94 -7.25 10.23 5.87
C SER A 94 -7.98 8.91 6.12
N ILE A 95 -7.25 7.85 6.49
CA ILE A 95 -7.85 6.55 6.83
C ILE A 95 -8.71 6.66 8.09
N VAL A 96 -8.20 7.32 9.14
CA VAL A 96 -8.96 7.54 10.39
C VAL A 96 -10.23 8.33 10.11
N PHE A 97 -10.16 9.39 9.29
CA PHE A 97 -11.32 10.17 8.90
C PHE A 97 -12.42 9.33 8.21
N LEU A 98 -12.03 8.42 7.31
CA LEU A 98 -12.96 7.50 6.66
C LEU A 98 -13.60 6.53 7.67
N ARG A 99 -12.82 6.01 8.60
CA ARG A 99 -13.30 5.09 9.65
C ARG A 99 -14.25 5.77 10.62
N LEU A 100 -14.01 7.02 11.00
CA LEU A 100 -14.93 7.81 11.82
C LEU A 100 -16.30 8.01 11.13
N ARG A 101 -16.35 7.91 9.80
CA ARG A 101 -17.58 7.91 8.99
C ARG A 101 -18.15 6.51 8.74
N GLN A 102 -17.80 5.56 9.61
CA GLN A 102 -18.30 4.17 9.58
C GLN A 102 -17.87 3.38 8.32
N GLN A 103 -16.83 3.84 7.61
CA GLN A 103 -16.29 3.11 6.47
C GLN A 103 -15.33 2.02 6.94
N GLN A 104 -15.54 0.80 6.45
CA GLN A 104 -14.59 -0.29 6.65
C GLN A 104 -13.44 -0.16 5.66
N VAL A 105 -12.30 0.34 6.13
CA VAL A 105 -11.12 0.60 5.32
C VAL A 105 -10.00 -0.36 5.69
N ARG A 106 -9.39 -0.97 4.68
CA ARG A 106 -8.14 -1.74 4.78
C ARG A 106 -7.05 -1.02 4.00
N LEU A 107 -5.80 -1.06 4.45
CA LEU A 107 -4.67 -0.45 3.76
C LEU A 107 -4.00 -1.44 2.82
N ALA A 108 -3.78 -1.04 1.56
CA ALA A 108 -2.83 -1.67 0.63
C ALA A 108 -1.59 -0.78 0.53
N SER A 109 -0.47 -1.23 1.08
CA SER A 109 0.80 -0.50 1.07
C SER A 109 1.98 -1.46 1.11
N TYR A 110 3.10 -1.04 0.54
CA TYR A 110 4.41 -1.66 0.67
C TYR A 110 5.36 -0.85 1.56
N ASP A 111 4.93 0.31 2.06
CA ASP A 111 5.70 1.11 3.01
C ASP A 111 5.54 0.55 4.42
N GLU A 112 6.62 -0.02 4.96
CA GLU A 112 6.62 -0.64 6.29
C GLU A 112 6.32 0.35 7.41
N ARG A 113 6.63 1.65 7.25
CA ARG A 113 6.34 2.68 8.26
C ARG A 113 4.86 2.99 8.30
N LEU A 114 4.24 3.16 7.12
CA LEU A 114 2.80 3.35 7.03
C LEU A 114 2.06 2.12 7.56
N ILE A 115 2.56 0.91 7.24
CA ILE A 115 2.05 -0.36 7.77
C ILE A 115 2.17 -0.41 9.30
N ALA A 116 3.30 -0.01 9.87
CA ALA A 116 3.46 0.05 11.33
C ALA A 116 2.47 1.04 11.97
N GLY A 117 2.25 2.20 11.33
CA GLY A 117 1.27 3.20 11.79
C GLY A 117 -0.16 2.66 11.80
N VAL A 118 -0.61 1.97 10.74
CA VAL A 118 -1.96 1.40 10.69
C VAL A 118 -2.14 0.24 11.66
N ARG A 119 -1.10 -0.58 11.88
CA ARG A 119 -1.12 -1.65 12.89
C ARG A 119 -1.31 -1.08 14.29
N ALA A 120 -0.57 -0.02 14.62
CA ALA A 120 -0.70 0.68 15.90
C ALA A 120 -2.10 1.31 16.13
N LEU A 121 -2.80 1.63 15.03
CA LEU A 121 -4.19 2.12 15.04
C LEU A 121 -5.23 0.98 14.90
N HIS A 122 -4.82 -0.29 14.93
CA HIS A 122 -5.68 -1.46 14.73
C HIS A 122 -6.49 -1.39 13.42
N ILE A 123 -5.86 -0.88 12.36
CA ILE A 123 -6.43 -0.82 11.02
C ILE A 123 -5.99 -2.06 10.25
N PRO A 124 -6.90 -2.83 9.63
CA PRO A 124 -6.54 -4.03 8.91
C PRO A 124 -5.80 -3.72 7.60
N LEU A 125 -4.88 -4.61 7.24
CA LEU A 125 -4.20 -4.59 5.95
C LEU A 125 -5.02 -5.35 4.90
N TYR A 126 -4.81 -4.99 3.62
CA TYR A 126 -5.32 -5.74 2.48
C TYR A 126 -4.26 -6.71 1.97
N GLY A 127 -4.67 -7.95 1.77
CA GLY A 127 -3.80 -9.02 1.28
C GLY A 127 -2.91 -9.65 2.35
N PRO A 128 -2.21 -10.74 2.02
CA PRO A 128 -1.15 -11.26 2.87
C PRO A 128 -0.07 -10.18 2.99
N ALA A 129 0.39 -9.94 4.20
CA ALA A 129 1.52 -9.05 4.44
C ALA A 129 2.61 -9.40 3.43
N VAL A 130 2.87 -8.49 2.52
CA VAL A 130 3.84 -8.54 1.43
C VAL A 130 4.65 -9.84 1.39
N CYS A 131 4.27 -10.80 0.56
CA CYS A 131 5.19 -11.85 0.18
C CYS A 131 6.30 -11.22 -0.65
N CYS A 132 7.46 -11.01 -0.02
CA CYS A 132 8.70 -11.12 -0.78
C CYS A 132 8.62 -12.43 -1.57
N LYS A 133 8.96 -12.44 -2.87
CA LYS A 133 9.17 -13.69 -3.60
C LYS A 133 10.01 -14.59 -2.69
N PRO A 134 9.64 -15.88 -2.52
CA PRO A 134 10.57 -16.79 -1.89
C PRO A 134 11.84 -16.74 -2.72
N ASP A 135 12.95 -16.51 -2.03
CA ASP A 135 14.28 -16.56 -2.62
C ASP A 135 14.45 -17.95 -3.24
N VAL A 136 14.42 -18.04 -4.58
CA VAL A 136 14.72 -19.29 -5.31
C VAL A 136 16.22 -19.37 -5.44
N SER A 137 16.89 -19.47 -4.32
CA SER A 137 18.28 -19.85 -4.20
C SER A 137 18.45 -20.68 -2.92
N ASP A 138 18.03 -21.93 -2.99
CA ASP A 138 18.85 -22.95 -2.35
C ASP A 138 18.68 -24.26 -3.08
N GLY A 139 19.78 -24.62 -3.76
CA GLY A 139 19.99 -25.88 -4.43
C GLY A 139 19.92 -27.01 -3.41
N GLY A 140 19.33 -28.11 -3.88
CA GLY A 140 19.06 -29.30 -3.13
C GLY A 140 20.20 -29.79 -2.26
N ILE A 141 19.81 -30.31 -1.10
CA ILE A 141 20.46 -31.47 -0.50
C ILE A 141 19.35 -32.44 -0.14
N GLY A 142 19.36 -33.55 -0.83
CA GLY A 142 18.51 -34.69 -0.52
C GLY A 142 18.80 -35.21 0.90
N LEU A 143 17.74 -35.46 1.62
CA LEU A 143 17.72 -36.37 2.77
C LEU A 143 16.62 -37.40 2.54
N ALA A 144 16.92 -38.32 1.62
CA ALA A 144 16.45 -39.68 1.73
C ALA A 144 17.30 -40.37 2.81
N HIS A 145 16.68 -40.60 3.95
CA HIS A 145 16.98 -41.68 4.90
C HIS A 145 16.40 -41.28 6.25
N LEU A 146 15.35 -42.00 6.62
CA LEU A 146 15.06 -42.44 7.98
C LEU A 146 13.56 -42.69 8.16
N TYR A 147 13.11 -43.85 7.63
CA TYR A 147 12.06 -44.63 8.30
C TYR A 147 12.34 -46.11 8.04
N PRO A 148 12.70 -46.89 9.07
CA PRO A 148 12.70 -48.35 8.96
C PRO A 148 11.27 -48.88 9.05
N ALA A 149 10.96 -49.81 8.13
CA ALA A 149 9.78 -50.68 8.23
C ALA A 149 9.77 -51.40 9.59
N ARG A 150 8.64 -51.45 10.23
CA ARG A 150 8.33 -52.46 11.25
C ARG A 150 7.25 -53.39 10.71
N GLU A 151 7.55 -54.65 10.86
CA GLU A 151 6.77 -55.83 10.63
C GLU A 151 5.34 -55.78 11.21
#